data_c2fe63147baf424c7727135da546486e
#
_entry.id   c2fe63147baf424c7727135da546486e
#
_cell.length_a   1.000
_cell.length_b   1.000
_cell.length_c   1.000
_cell.angle_alpha   90.00
_cell.angle_beta   90.00
_cell.angle_gamma   90.00
#
_symmetry.space_group_name_H-M   'P 1'
#
loop_
_entity.id
_entity.type
_entity.pdbx_description
1 polymer ?
#
loop_
_entity_poly.entity_id
_entity_poly.type
_entity_poly.pdbx_seq_one_letter_code
_entity_poly.pdbx_strand_id
1 'polypeptide(L)'
;MCDRIYEYIYLVHYYSVINGMSVERKGAGMTNFKHGKSPVWKALIRHAEVMNRPENHLKYLVESHDRLSNFSLKAAGIFYDFSRQRLDEKTMDLLFKLAEDRCLREQFSAMVHGKKINATENRPALHTAARNFSGHPVVVDGKDVMPEIRNVRNEIRQFVGQIHNENITGSTGKPFRQVVVIGIGGSYLGTEFVANALNFLADKKIEIMFLSNVDIHNFGKIAAIIDVETTLWVVISKSYTTAETMANVHQVRTFIKEKGLDPAKHFLTVTSKGSPGDDPKNPVLASFHMFDFIGGRYSVTSAVGGVPLSLYLGYDRFELFLK
;
A
#
# COMPACT_ATOMS: atom_id res chain seq x y z
N MET A 1 -30.37 7.46 -5.26
CA MET A 1 -28.99 7.25 -5.75
C MET A 1 -28.04 7.01 -4.60
N CYS A 2 -28.04 7.85 -3.57
CA CYS A 2 -27.21 7.62 -2.36
C CYS A 2 -27.42 6.24 -1.75
N ASP A 3 -28.64 5.74 -1.64
CA ASP A 3 -28.95 4.44 -1.04
C ASP A 3 -28.22 3.27 -1.74
N ARG A 4 -28.13 3.28 -3.07
CA ARG A 4 -27.37 2.27 -3.83
C ARG A 4 -25.85 2.34 -3.60
N ILE A 5 -25.31 3.56 -3.44
CA ILE A 5 -23.89 3.74 -3.12
C ILE A 5 -23.63 3.30 -1.68
N TYR A 6 -24.53 3.61 -0.74
CA TYR A 6 -24.48 3.11 0.64
C TYR A 6 -24.54 1.59 0.69
N GLU A 7 -25.42 0.94 -0.07
CA GLU A 7 -25.45 -0.52 -0.17
C GLU A 7 -24.13 -1.10 -0.68
N TYR A 8 -23.47 -0.47 -1.66
CA TYR A 8 -22.17 -0.93 -2.17
C TYR A 8 -21.05 -0.75 -1.15
N ILE A 9 -20.99 0.37 -0.45
CA ILE A 9 -19.96 0.65 0.56
C ILE A 9 -20.25 -0.10 1.87
N TYR A 10 -21.51 -0.16 2.30
CA TYR A 10 -21.92 -0.87 3.51
C TYR A 10 -21.71 -2.39 3.36
N LEU A 11 -21.94 -2.97 2.19
CA LEU A 11 -21.64 -4.37 1.90
C LEU A 11 -20.13 -4.63 1.93
N VAL A 12 -19.30 -3.74 1.42
CA VAL A 12 -17.84 -3.85 1.49
C VAL A 12 -17.35 -3.75 2.95
N HIS A 13 -17.94 -2.87 3.76
CA HIS A 13 -17.60 -2.72 5.18
C HIS A 13 -18.24 -3.81 6.06
N TYR A 14 -19.48 -4.19 5.77
CA TYR A 14 -20.26 -5.17 6.54
C TYR A 14 -19.78 -6.62 6.29
N TYR A 15 -19.30 -6.94 5.06
CA TYR A 15 -18.69 -8.25 4.77
C TYR A 15 -17.32 -8.44 5.42
N SER A 16 -16.63 -7.36 5.80
CA SER A 16 -15.41 -7.47 6.60
C SER A 16 -15.69 -7.76 8.08
N VAL A 17 -16.90 -7.48 8.56
CA VAL A 17 -17.28 -7.56 9.99
C VAL A 17 -18.19 -8.76 10.30
N ILE A 18 -19.02 -9.24 9.35
CA ILE A 18 -19.97 -10.31 9.61
C ILE A 18 -19.94 -11.34 8.47
N ASN A 19 -19.56 -12.55 8.80
CA ASN A 19 -20.00 -13.84 8.30
C ASN A 19 -18.96 -14.77 7.71
N GLY A 20 -18.71 -15.79 8.51
CA GLY A 20 -18.55 -17.16 8.04
C GLY A 20 -19.85 -17.77 7.49
N MET A 21 -20.48 -17.14 6.49
CA MET A 21 -21.55 -17.77 5.73
C MET A 21 -21.06 -18.01 4.31
N SER A 22 -20.79 -19.29 4.02
CA SER A 22 -20.55 -19.82 2.70
C SER A 22 -21.78 -19.61 1.81
N VAL A 23 -21.73 -18.64 0.92
CA VAL A 23 -22.63 -18.58 -0.24
C VAL A 23 -21.97 -19.40 -1.35
N GLU A 24 -22.23 -20.69 -1.36
CA GLU A 24 -22.02 -21.52 -2.54
C GLU A 24 -23.02 -21.12 -3.63
N ARG A 25 -22.66 -20.15 -4.46
CA ARG A 25 -23.19 -20.04 -5.81
C ARG A 25 -22.18 -20.65 -6.77
N LYS A 26 -22.63 -21.65 -7.54
CA LYS A 26 -21.88 -22.37 -8.58
C LYS A 26 -21.03 -21.38 -9.38
N GLY A 27 -19.74 -21.66 -9.47
CA GLY A 27 -18.76 -20.81 -10.09
C GLY A 27 -19.12 -20.40 -11.51
N ALA A 28 -19.39 -19.12 -11.70
CA ALA A 28 -19.20 -18.48 -12.97
C ALA A 28 -17.68 -18.39 -13.17
N GLY A 29 -17.13 -19.25 -14.01
CA GLY A 29 -15.73 -19.21 -14.40
C GLY A 29 -15.37 -17.79 -14.83
N MET A 30 -14.15 -17.35 -14.50
CA MET A 30 -13.55 -16.13 -15.05
C MET A 30 -13.52 -16.26 -16.57
N THR A 31 -14.62 -15.89 -17.23
CA THR A 31 -14.70 -15.88 -18.69
C THR A 31 -13.86 -14.69 -19.17
N ASN A 32 -13.00 -14.92 -20.16
CA ASN A 32 -12.30 -13.91 -20.94
C ASN A 32 -13.31 -12.89 -21.51
N PHE A 33 -13.65 -11.87 -20.75
CA PHE A 33 -14.60 -10.83 -21.13
C PHE A 33 -13.95 -9.92 -22.16
N LYS A 34 -14.31 -10.07 -23.43
CA LYS A 34 -14.04 -9.05 -24.46
C LYS A 34 -14.88 -7.82 -24.13
N HIS A 35 -14.23 -6.79 -23.58
CA HIS A 35 -14.86 -5.54 -23.10
C HIS A 35 -15.87 -4.92 -24.08
N GLY A 36 -15.67 -5.04 -25.38
CA GLY A 36 -16.51 -4.43 -26.42
C GLY A 36 -17.89 -5.08 -26.68
N LYS A 37 -18.25 -6.20 -26.01
CA LYS A 37 -19.50 -6.93 -26.32
C LYS A 37 -20.64 -6.66 -25.34
N SER A 38 -20.40 -6.11 -24.16
CA SER A 38 -21.46 -5.81 -23.19
C SER A 38 -22.40 -4.73 -23.69
N PRO A 39 -23.72 -4.93 -23.67
CA PRO A 39 -24.71 -3.90 -24.01
C PRO A 39 -24.58 -2.67 -23.13
N VAL A 40 -24.26 -2.84 -21.84
CA VAL A 40 -24.08 -1.74 -20.89
C VAL A 40 -22.85 -0.92 -21.25
N TRP A 41 -21.74 -1.56 -21.60
CA TRP A 41 -20.53 -0.86 -22.06
C TRP A 41 -20.80 -0.01 -23.31
N LYS A 42 -21.52 -0.57 -24.29
CA LYS A 42 -21.92 0.17 -25.50
C LYS A 42 -22.85 1.35 -25.19
N ALA A 43 -23.77 1.18 -24.22
CA ALA A 43 -24.64 2.27 -23.79
C ALA A 43 -23.84 3.39 -23.10
N LEU A 44 -22.82 3.03 -22.28
CA LEU A 44 -21.93 3.98 -21.63
C LEU A 44 -21.11 4.79 -22.66
N ILE A 45 -20.56 4.13 -23.69
CA ILE A 45 -19.84 4.81 -24.78
C ILE A 45 -20.75 5.81 -25.48
N ARG A 46 -21.96 5.41 -25.89
CA ARG A 46 -22.93 6.34 -26.53
C ARG A 46 -23.30 7.50 -25.61
N HIS A 47 -23.44 7.23 -24.29
CA HIS A 47 -23.75 8.30 -23.35
C HIS A 47 -22.56 9.24 -23.11
N ALA A 48 -21.33 8.74 -23.20
CA ALA A 48 -20.13 9.58 -23.14
C ALA A 48 -20.06 10.59 -24.30
N GLU A 49 -20.56 10.21 -25.50
CA GLU A 49 -20.69 11.14 -26.63
C GLU A 49 -21.68 12.27 -26.33
N VAL A 50 -22.80 11.96 -25.64
CA VAL A 50 -23.75 12.97 -25.16
C VAL A 50 -23.11 13.89 -24.13
N MET A 51 -22.38 13.33 -23.14
CA MET A 51 -21.70 14.09 -22.11
C MET A 51 -20.55 14.96 -22.67
N ASN A 52 -20.02 14.65 -23.85
CA ASN A 52 -19.00 15.47 -24.51
C ASN A 52 -19.55 16.71 -25.23
N ARG A 53 -20.85 16.85 -25.34
CA ARG A 53 -21.45 18.02 -26.00
C ARG A 53 -21.26 19.30 -25.15
N PRO A 54 -21.19 20.48 -25.81
CA PRO A 54 -20.96 21.76 -25.12
C PRO A 54 -21.96 22.07 -23.98
N GLU A 55 -23.24 21.71 -24.15
CA GLU A 55 -24.29 21.90 -23.13
C GLU A 55 -24.07 21.08 -21.87
N ASN A 56 -23.32 19.99 -21.93
CA ASN A 56 -22.96 19.13 -20.80
C ASN A 56 -21.54 19.43 -20.26
N HIS A 57 -21.04 20.64 -20.56
CA HIS A 57 -19.76 21.07 -19.98
C HIS A 57 -19.90 21.25 -18.45
N LEU A 58 -18.86 20.89 -17.72
CA LEU A 58 -18.88 20.92 -16.25
C LEU A 58 -19.32 22.28 -15.68
N LYS A 59 -18.95 23.40 -16.30
CA LYS A 59 -19.35 24.74 -15.89
C LYS A 59 -20.87 24.94 -15.77
N TYR A 60 -21.66 24.25 -16.60
CA TYR A 60 -23.13 24.28 -16.53
C TYR A 60 -23.68 23.23 -15.56
N LEU A 61 -23.03 22.05 -15.51
CA LEU A 61 -23.46 20.99 -14.59
C LEU A 61 -23.32 21.40 -13.13
N VAL A 62 -22.33 22.22 -12.78
CA VAL A 62 -22.13 22.68 -11.38
C VAL A 62 -23.07 23.79 -10.95
N GLU A 63 -23.85 24.40 -11.87
CA GLU A 63 -24.85 25.41 -11.55
C GLU A 63 -26.12 24.80 -10.91
N SER A 64 -26.35 23.49 -11.04
CA SER A 64 -27.47 22.81 -10.40
C SER A 64 -27.35 22.85 -8.88
N HIS A 65 -28.41 23.38 -8.23
CA HIS A 65 -28.45 23.53 -6.76
C HIS A 65 -28.28 22.21 -6.00
N ASP A 66 -28.83 21.11 -6.53
CA ASP A 66 -28.82 19.80 -5.86
C ASP A 66 -27.62 18.94 -6.29
N ARG A 67 -26.68 19.49 -7.07
CA ARG A 67 -25.60 18.69 -7.60
C ARG A 67 -24.69 18.12 -6.53
N LEU A 68 -24.34 18.90 -5.52
CA LEU A 68 -23.49 18.43 -4.43
C LEU A 68 -24.16 17.30 -3.65
N SER A 69 -25.46 17.43 -3.34
CA SER A 69 -26.20 16.39 -2.61
C SER A 69 -26.36 15.11 -3.43
N ASN A 70 -26.54 15.23 -4.76
CA ASN A 70 -26.71 14.08 -5.66
C ASN A 70 -25.41 13.38 -5.99
N PHE A 71 -24.28 14.09 -5.97
CA PHE A 71 -22.96 13.58 -6.37
C PHE A 71 -21.91 13.69 -5.27
N SER A 72 -22.33 13.44 -4.05
CA SER A 72 -21.44 13.27 -2.91
C SER A 72 -21.87 12.10 -2.03
N LEU A 73 -20.96 11.65 -1.18
CA LEU A 73 -21.17 10.51 -0.30
C LEU A 73 -20.37 10.71 0.98
N LYS A 74 -21.00 10.42 2.12
CA LYS A 74 -20.31 10.37 3.41
C LYS A 74 -20.33 8.96 3.97
N ALA A 75 -19.18 8.30 4.02
CA ALA A 75 -19.07 6.96 4.54
C ALA A 75 -17.68 6.71 5.17
N ALA A 76 -17.59 5.85 6.18
CA ALA A 76 -16.36 5.50 6.88
C ALA A 76 -15.51 6.70 7.34
N GLY A 77 -16.16 7.78 7.78
CA GLY A 77 -15.48 9.02 8.20
C GLY A 77 -14.97 9.91 7.05
N ILE A 78 -15.20 9.51 5.80
CA ILE A 78 -14.78 10.24 4.60
C ILE A 78 -16.00 10.90 3.96
N PHE A 79 -15.87 12.18 3.61
CA PHE A 79 -16.79 12.85 2.69
C PHE A 79 -16.17 12.81 1.29
N TYR A 80 -16.82 12.10 0.38
CA TYR A 80 -16.39 11.96 -1.01
C TYR A 80 -17.28 12.81 -1.91
N ASP A 81 -16.73 13.91 -2.40
CA ASP A 81 -17.38 14.83 -3.34
C ASP A 81 -16.91 14.52 -4.77
N PHE A 82 -17.83 14.04 -5.60
CA PHE A 82 -17.63 13.82 -7.02
C PHE A 82 -18.56 14.69 -7.89
N SER A 83 -19.14 15.74 -7.31
CA SER A 83 -20.01 16.70 -8.01
C SER A 83 -19.30 17.43 -9.16
N ARG A 84 -17.97 17.53 -9.09
CA ARG A 84 -17.13 18.14 -10.12
C ARG A 84 -16.61 17.17 -11.18
N GLN A 85 -17.12 15.95 -11.20
CA GLN A 85 -16.91 15.02 -12.31
C GLN A 85 -17.89 15.33 -13.45
N ARG A 86 -17.46 15.17 -14.71
CA ARG A 86 -18.32 15.38 -15.87
C ARG A 86 -19.22 14.16 -16.09
N LEU A 87 -20.24 14.05 -15.28
CA LEU A 87 -21.22 12.96 -15.28
C LEU A 87 -22.60 13.47 -14.85
N ASP A 88 -23.62 12.73 -15.17
CA ASP A 88 -25.00 12.93 -14.79
C ASP A 88 -25.59 11.67 -14.11
N GLU A 89 -26.85 11.69 -13.71
CA GLU A 89 -27.52 10.55 -13.08
C GLU A 89 -27.54 9.32 -13.98
N LYS A 90 -27.73 9.51 -15.30
CA LYS A 90 -27.71 8.43 -16.25
C LYS A 90 -26.33 7.78 -16.38
N THR A 91 -25.25 8.57 -16.29
CA THR A 91 -23.89 8.05 -16.21
C THR A 91 -23.75 7.14 -14.99
N MET A 92 -24.22 7.58 -13.81
CA MET A 92 -24.17 6.79 -12.57
C MET A 92 -24.96 5.49 -12.70
N ASP A 93 -26.18 5.54 -13.23
CA ASP A 93 -26.99 4.33 -13.46
C ASP A 93 -26.29 3.32 -14.40
N LEU A 94 -25.65 3.80 -15.45
CA LEU A 94 -24.90 2.96 -16.37
C LEU A 94 -23.66 2.36 -15.71
N LEU A 95 -22.96 3.13 -14.86
CA LEU A 95 -21.80 2.63 -14.11
C LEU A 95 -22.21 1.56 -13.09
N PHE A 96 -23.34 1.74 -12.37
CA PHE A 96 -23.85 0.70 -11.48
C PHE A 96 -24.27 -0.56 -12.24
N LYS A 97 -24.96 -0.43 -13.36
CA LYS A 97 -25.28 -1.59 -14.21
C LYS A 97 -24.04 -2.29 -14.75
N LEU A 98 -22.97 -1.53 -15.05
CA LEU A 98 -21.69 -2.13 -15.44
C LEU A 98 -21.05 -2.88 -14.28
N ALA A 99 -21.09 -2.33 -13.06
CA ALA A 99 -20.57 -3.01 -11.86
C ALA A 99 -21.31 -4.33 -11.58
N GLU A 100 -22.65 -4.35 -11.75
CA GLU A 100 -23.46 -5.55 -11.67
C GLU A 100 -23.13 -6.55 -12.77
N ASP A 101 -23.07 -6.10 -14.03
CA ASP A 101 -22.71 -6.93 -15.22
C ASP A 101 -21.31 -7.58 -15.04
N ARG A 102 -20.42 -6.92 -14.29
CA ARG A 102 -19.08 -7.40 -13.99
C ARG A 102 -18.96 -8.17 -12.68
N CYS A 103 -20.05 -8.42 -11.97
CA CYS A 103 -20.03 -9.10 -10.68
C CYS A 103 -19.00 -8.48 -9.71
N LEU A 104 -18.95 -7.14 -9.65
CA LEU A 104 -17.91 -6.44 -8.88
C LEU A 104 -17.89 -6.82 -7.41
N ARG A 105 -19.07 -7.03 -6.79
CA ARG A 105 -19.20 -7.45 -5.39
C ARG A 105 -18.60 -8.83 -5.15
N GLU A 106 -18.91 -9.78 -6.03
CA GLU A 106 -18.41 -11.15 -5.94
C GLU A 106 -16.90 -11.22 -6.16
N GLN A 107 -16.37 -10.41 -7.09
CA GLN A 107 -14.94 -10.31 -7.32
C GLN A 107 -14.20 -9.68 -6.12
N PHE A 108 -14.76 -8.62 -5.53
CA PHE A 108 -14.21 -8.03 -4.33
C PHE A 108 -14.23 -9.01 -3.14
N SER A 109 -15.36 -9.70 -2.94
CA SER A 109 -15.46 -10.75 -1.92
C SER A 109 -14.42 -11.85 -2.16
N ALA A 110 -14.28 -12.32 -3.41
CA ALA A 110 -13.28 -13.33 -3.77
C ALA A 110 -11.84 -12.84 -3.47
N MET A 111 -11.53 -11.57 -3.74
CA MET A 111 -10.26 -10.96 -3.41
C MET A 111 -9.97 -11.02 -1.91
N VAL A 112 -10.90 -10.55 -1.09
CA VAL A 112 -10.76 -10.51 0.38
C VAL A 112 -10.57 -11.91 0.97
N HIS A 113 -11.22 -12.93 0.38
CA HIS A 113 -11.13 -14.32 0.82
C HIS A 113 -9.96 -15.12 0.21
N GLY A 114 -9.00 -14.45 -0.44
CA GLY A 114 -7.75 -15.09 -0.87
C GLY A 114 -7.79 -15.77 -2.22
N LYS A 115 -8.86 -15.60 -3.02
CA LYS A 115 -8.88 -16.15 -4.38
C LYS A 115 -7.87 -15.43 -5.29
N LYS A 116 -7.28 -16.18 -6.24
CA LYS A 116 -6.32 -15.65 -7.23
C LYS A 116 -7.03 -14.81 -8.28
N ILE A 117 -7.38 -13.57 -7.92
CA ILE A 117 -8.07 -12.64 -8.81
C ILE A 117 -7.13 -11.91 -9.78
N ASN A 118 -5.83 -11.86 -9.48
CA ASN A 118 -4.82 -11.32 -10.40
C ASN A 118 -4.50 -12.37 -11.45
N ALA A 119 -5.26 -12.35 -12.56
CA ALA A 119 -5.14 -13.34 -13.62
C ALA A 119 -3.81 -13.23 -14.41
N THR A 120 -3.18 -12.06 -14.45
CA THR A 120 -1.92 -11.85 -15.19
C THR A 120 -0.73 -12.49 -14.51
N GLU A 121 -0.73 -12.55 -13.18
CA GLU A 121 0.35 -13.11 -12.36
C GLU A 121 -0.09 -14.40 -11.64
N ASN A 122 -1.34 -14.85 -11.85
CA ASN A 122 -1.94 -16.04 -11.24
C ASN A 122 -1.78 -16.09 -9.70
N ARG A 123 -2.02 -14.96 -9.03
CA ARG A 123 -1.89 -14.84 -7.57
C ARG A 123 -3.03 -14.05 -6.93
N PRO A 124 -3.26 -14.20 -5.61
CA PRO A 124 -4.20 -13.36 -4.89
C PRO A 124 -3.68 -11.91 -4.75
N ALA A 125 -4.59 -10.99 -4.40
CA ALA A 125 -4.27 -9.59 -4.10
C ALA A 125 -4.77 -9.27 -2.69
N LEU A 126 -3.92 -9.47 -1.66
CA LEU A 126 -4.31 -9.49 -0.26
C LEU A 126 -3.77 -8.31 0.56
N HIS A 127 -3.71 -7.12 -0.04
CA HIS A 127 -3.45 -5.90 0.72
C HIS A 127 -4.48 -5.67 1.85
N THR A 128 -5.70 -6.21 1.70
CA THR A 128 -6.75 -6.21 2.74
C THR A 128 -6.38 -7.08 3.93
N ALA A 129 -5.69 -8.21 3.74
CA ALA A 129 -5.25 -9.08 4.83
C ALA A 129 -4.18 -8.39 5.71
N ALA A 130 -3.36 -7.51 5.13
CA ALA A 130 -2.40 -6.71 5.90
C ALA A 130 -3.09 -5.77 6.91
N ARG A 131 -4.37 -5.44 6.72
CA ARG A 131 -5.22 -4.63 7.61
C ARG A 131 -6.27 -5.44 8.37
N ASN A 132 -6.20 -6.77 8.29
CA ASN A 132 -7.18 -7.62 8.98
C ASN A 132 -6.81 -7.80 10.46
N PHE A 133 -7.67 -7.31 11.35
CA PHE A 133 -7.62 -7.47 12.80
C PHE A 133 -8.84 -8.22 13.34
N SER A 134 -9.69 -8.78 12.47
CA SER A 134 -10.92 -9.48 12.87
C SER A 134 -10.67 -10.83 13.54
N GLY A 135 -9.46 -11.38 13.40
CA GLY A 135 -9.15 -12.74 13.84
C GLY A 135 -9.58 -13.84 12.84
N HIS A 136 -10.37 -13.50 11.81
CA HIS A 136 -10.79 -14.47 10.79
C HIS A 136 -9.63 -14.87 9.88
N PRO A 137 -9.55 -16.16 9.46
CA PRO A 137 -8.54 -16.64 8.55
C PRO A 137 -8.73 -16.07 7.14
N VAL A 138 -7.62 -15.94 6.41
CA VAL A 138 -7.61 -15.69 4.96
C VAL A 138 -6.86 -16.84 4.31
N VAL A 139 -7.57 -17.65 3.51
CA VAL A 139 -7.05 -18.92 3.00
C VAL A 139 -6.58 -18.78 1.56
N VAL A 140 -5.31 -19.08 1.30
CA VAL A 140 -4.70 -19.15 -0.03
C VAL A 140 -4.19 -20.56 -0.26
N ASP A 141 -4.65 -21.23 -1.31
CA ASP A 141 -4.24 -22.60 -1.65
C ASP A 141 -4.30 -23.57 -0.44
N GLY A 142 -5.35 -23.45 0.38
CA GLY A 142 -5.57 -24.28 1.57
C GLY A 142 -4.80 -23.88 2.83
N LYS A 143 -3.96 -22.83 2.77
CA LYS A 143 -3.18 -22.34 3.91
C LYS A 143 -3.70 -20.98 4.41
N ASP A 144 -3.94 -20.86 5.72
CA ASP A 144 -4.21 -19.55 6.34
C ASP A 144 -2.95 -18.70 6.35
N VAL A 145 -3.01 -17.49 5.72
CA VAL A 145 -1.88 -16.56 5.64
C VAL A 145 -1.81 -15.58 6.82
N MET A 146 -2.85 -15.52 7.64
CA MET A 146 -2.92 -14.57 8.75
C MET A 146 -1.86 -14.78 9.84
N PRO A 147 -1.48 -16.02 10.22
CA PRO A 147 -0.39 -16.24 11.17
C PRO A 147 0.93 -15.62 10.72
N GLU A 148 1.27 -15.74 9.44
CA GLU A 148 2.51 -15.19 8.89
C GLU A 148 2.49 -13.65 8.87
N ILE A 149 1.35 -13.05 8.50
CA ILE A 149 1.16 -11.59 8.54
C ILE A 149 1.31 -11.06 9.99
N ARG A 150 0.69 -11.74 10.96
CA ARG A 150 0.83 -11.37 12.38
C ARG A 150 2.26 -11.52 12.88
N ASN A 151 2.97 -12.55 12.44
CA ASN A 151 4.36 -12.76 12.82
C ASN A 151 5.25 -11.60 12.34
N VAL A 152 5.15 -11.21 11.08
CA VAL A 152 5.90 -10.06 10.52
C VAL A 152 5.58 -8.77 11.28
N ARG A 153 4.31 -8.51 11.63
CA ARG A 153 3.93 -7.35 12.44
C ARG A 153 4.61 -7.38 13.82
N ASN A 154 4.65 -8.56 14.48
CA ASN A 154 5.29 -8.72 15.78
C ASN A 154 6.80 -8.54 15.70
N GLU A 155 7.45 -9.07 14.65
CA GLU A 155 8.88 -8.87 14.41
C GLU A 155 9.21 -7.38 14.25
N ILE A 156 8.42 -6.65 13.46
CA ILE A 156 8.56 -5.19 13.30
C ILE A 156 8.40 -4.49 14.65
N ARG A 157 7.36 -4.84 15.42
CA ARG A 157 7.11 -4.24 16.74
C ARG A 157 8.28 -4.42 17.67
N GLN A 158 8.80 -5.64 17.76
CA GLN A 158 9.93 -5.97 18.62
C GLN A 158 11.20 -5.24 18.20
N PHE A 159 11.53 -5.27 16.92
CA PHE A 159 12.72 -4.60 16.38
C PHE A 159 12.69 -3.08 16.60
N VAL A 160 11.57 -2.44 16.26
CA VAL A 160 11.39 -1.00 16.48
C VAL A 160 11.49 -0.64 17.96
N GLY A 161 10.92 -1.48 18.84
CA GLY A 161 11.06 -1.32 20.30
C GLY A 161 12.53 -1.35 20.73
N GLN A 162 13.34 -2.26 20.20
CA GLN A 162 14.78 -2.34 20.49
C GLN A 162 15.55 -1.10 20.01
N ILE A 163 15.21 -0.58 18.82
CA ILE A 163 15.80 0.67 18.29
C ILE A 163 15.42 1.87 19.17
N HIS A 164 14.13 2.04 19.50
CA HIS A 164 13.65 3.17 20.28
C HIS A 164 14.11 3.16 21.73
N ASN A 165 14.44 1.98 22.28
CA ASN A 165 15.01 1.80 23.61
C ASN A 165 16.55 1.79 23.60
N GLU A 166 17.16 2.10 22.45
CA GLU A 166 18.61 2.19 22.25
C GLU A 166 19.38 0.88 22.52
N ASN A 167 18.69 -0.27 22.52
CA ASN A 167 19.29 -1.60 22.68
C ASN A 167 19.99 -2.10 21.41
N ILE A 168 19.57 -1.60 20.24
CA ILE A 168 20.24 -1.82 18.96
C ILE A 168 20.81 -0.48 18.51
N THR A 169 22.11 -0.46 18.22
CA THR A 169 22.89 0.72 17.90
C THR A 169 23.73 0.51 16.64
N GLY A 170 24.26 1.61 16.07
CA GLY A 170 25.19 1.57 14.95
C GLY A 170 26.60 1.08 15.33
N SER A 171 27.56 1.14 14.41
CA SER A 171 28.93 0.63 14.57
C SER A 171 29.68 1.23 15.74
N THR A 172 29.37 2.50 16.09
CA THR A 172 30.07 3.24 17.16
C THR A 172 29.36 3.14 18.52
N GLY A 173 28.28 2.37 18.61
CA GLY A 173 27.46 2.29 19.82
C GLY A 173 26.50 3.47 20.01
N LYS A 174 26.45 4.42 19.08
CA LYS A 174 25.48 5.53 19.12
C LYS A 174 24.09 5.04 18.70
N PRO A 175 23.03 5.53 19.34
CA PRO A 175 21.67 5.21 18.97
C PRO A 175 21.29 5.85 17.62
N PHE A 176 20.37 5.22 16.89
CA PHE A 176 19.86 5.75 15.62
C PHE A 176 18.96 6.96 15.85
N ARG A 177 19.17 8.01 15.04
CA ARG A 177 18.38 9.26 15.04
C ARG A 177 17.78 9.57 13.68
N GLN A 178 18.25 8.89 12.65
CA GLN A 178 17.83 9.11 11.28
C GLN A 178 17.58 7.77 10.60
N VAL A 179 16.55 7.71 9.77
CA VAL A 179 16.27 6.58 8.89
C VAL A 179 16.21 7.07 7.44
N VAL A 180 16.96 6.42 6.56
CA VAL A 180 16.92 6.69 5.12
C VAL A 180 16.36 5.47 4.41
N VAL A 181 15.24 5.64 3.74
CA VAL A 181 14.57 4.61 2.96
C VAL A 181 15.13 4.59 1.54
N ILE A 182 15.72 3.48 1.12
CA ILE A 182 16.20 3.24 -0.24
C ILE A 182 15.18 2.35 -0.96
N GLY A 183 14.50 2.90 -1.96
CA GLY A 183 13.49 2.17 -2.73
C GLY A 183 12.95 3.00 -3.88
N ILE A 184 12.35 2.34 -4.89
CA ILE A 184 11.85 2.99 -6.11
C ILE A 184 10.37 2.66 -6.29
N GLY A 185 9.58 3.62 -6.75
CA GLY A 185 8.17 3.46 -7.06
C GLY A 185 7.34 2.98 -5.85
N GLY A 186 6.70 1.81 -5.96
CA GLY A 186 5.87 1.25 -4.88
C GLY A 186 6.63 0.95 -3.59
N SER A 187 7.95 0.84 -3.63
CA SER A 187 8.77 0.57 -2.46
C SER A 187 8.99 1.80 -1.56
N TYR A 188 8.64 3.02 -2.01
CA TYR A 188 8.79 4.21 -1.16
C TYR A 188 7.58 5.16 -1.20
N LEU A 189 6.92 5.34 -2.37
CA LEU A 189 5.89 6.37 -2.56
C LEU A 189 4.77 6.33 -1.51
N GLY A 190 4.25 5.15 -1.21
CA GLY A 190 3.21 5.01 -0.18
C GLY A 190 3.73 5.35 1.22
N THR A 191 4.97 4.99 1.51
CA THR A 191 5.61 5.28 2.80
C THR A 191 5.87 6.78 2.95
N GLU A 192 6.40 7.44 1.93
CA GLU A 192 6.63 8.89 1.92
C GLU A 192 5.32 9.67 2.04
N PHE A 193 4.28 9.24 1.29
CA PHE A 193 2.95 9.82 1.38
C PHE A 193 2.40 9.80 2.81
N VAL A 194 2.45 8.64 3.48
CA VAL A 194 1.95 8.49 4.86
C VAL A 194 2.84 9.24 5.86
N ALA A 195 4.16 9.18 5.71
CA ALA A 195 5.09 9.93 6.57
C ALA A 195 4.81 11.43 6.53
N ASN A 196 4.61 12.00 5.34
CA ASN A 196 4.27 13.41 5.17
C ASN A 196 2.88 13.74 5.71
N ALA A 197 1.87 12.91 5.44
CA ALA A 197 0.50 13.12 5.90
C ALA A 197 0.39 13.07 7.43
N LEU A 198 1.15 12.21 8.10
CA LEU A 198 1.11 11.99 9.54
C LEU A 198 2.28 12.62 10.29
N ASN A 199 3.06 13.48 9.65
CA ASN A 199 4.24 14.14 10.25
C ASN A 199 3.93 14.82 11.60
N PHE A 200 2.75 15.41 11.75
CA PHE A 200 2.31 16.05 12.99
C PHE A 200 2.13 15.06 14.17
N LEU A 201 2.03 13.76 13.89
CA LEU A 201 1.95 12.70 14.91
C LEU A 201 3.31 12.10 15.27
N ALA A 202 4.37 12.40 14.52
CA ALA A 202 5.69 11.86 14.77
C ALA A 202 6.22 12.30 16.14
N ASP A 203 6.84 11.38 16.89
CA ASP A 203 7.47 11.70 18.18
C ASP A 203 8.84 12.39 18.03
N LYS A 204 9.32 12.54 16.79
CA LYS A 204 10.59 13.18 16.39
C LYS A 204 11.84 12.55 17.02
N LYS A 205 11.77 11.31 17.50
CA LYS A 205 12.95 10.58 17.97
C LYS A 205 13.87 10.18 16.82
N ILE A 206 13.26 9.82 15.67
CA ILE A 206 13.96 9.43 14.45
C ILE A 206 13.39 10.24 13.29
N GLU A 207 14.25 10.90 12.53
CA GLU A 207 13.89 11.57 11.29
C GLU A 207 13.86 10.60 10.13
N ILE A 208 12.94 10.80 9.15
CA ILE A 208 12.81 9.95 7.97
C ILE A 208 13.17 10.70 6.69
N MET A 209 13.96 10.07 5.83
CA MET A 209 14.35 10.58 4.52
C MET A 209 14.22 9.48 3.46
N PHE A 210 14.17 9.89 2.18
CA PHE A 210 13.93 8.97 1.07
C PHE A 210 15.00 9.14 -0.03
N LEU A 211 15.79 8.08 -0.24
CA LEU A 211 16.71 7.94 -1.38
C LEU A 211 15.99 7.12 -2.47
N SER A 212 15.20 7.81 -3.27
CA SER A 212 14.24 7.21 -4.21
C SER A 212 14.62 7.40 -5.68
N ASN A 213 15.79 8.00 -5.93
CA ASN A 213 16.32 8.26 -7.26
C ASN A 213 17.82 7.91 -7.32
N VAL A 214 18.30 7.51 -8.48
CA VAL A 214 19.74 7.24 -8.74
C VAL A 214 20.54 8.49 -9.03
N ASP A 215 19.90 9.66 -9.13
CA ASP A 215 20.60 10.92 -9.33
C ASP A 215 21.52 11.20 -8.12
N ILE A 216 22.80 11.39 -8.42
CA ILE A 216 23.84 11.67 -7.41
C ILE A 216 23.51 12.87 -6.52
N HIS A 217 22.73 13.84 -7.03
CA HIS A 217 22.31 14.98 -6.24
C HIS A 217 21.28 14.61 -5.16
N ASN A 218 20.44 13.56 -5.39
CA ASN A 218 19.54 13.07 -4.36
C ASN A 218 20.33 12.47 -3.20
N PHE A 219 21.32 11.63 -3.49
CA PHE A 219 22.24 11.12 -2.47
C PHE A 219 23.04 12.26 -1.81
N GLY A 220 23.62 13.17 -2.59
CA GLY A 220 24.42 14.28 -2.08
C GLY A 220 23.66 15.18 -1.08
N LYS A 221 22.37 15.47 -1.36
CA LYS A 221 21.52 16.23 -0.42
C LYS A 221 21.36 15.50 0.92
N ILE A 222 21.13 14.19 0.89
CA ILE A 222 20.97 13.37 2.09
C ILE A 222 22.31 13.31 2.83
N ALA A 223 23.40 12.98 2.15
CA ALA A 223 24.73 12.85 2.74
C ALA A 223 25.25 14.16 3.41
N ALA A 224 24.76 15.33 2.94
CA ALA A 224 25.14 16.62 3.51
C ALA A 224 24.48 16.94 4.85
N ILE A 225 23.37 16.27 5.21
CA ILE A 225 22.56 16.60 6.39
C ILE A 225 22.50 15.48 7.43
N ILE A 226 22.91 14.27 7.08
CA ILE A 226 22.88 13.12 8.00
C ILE A 226 24.16 13.03 8.85
N ASP A 227 24.00 12.52 10.06
CA ASP A 227 25.10 11.91 10.81
C ASP A 227 25.14 10.40 10.49
N VAL A 228 26.13 9.98 9.71
CA VAL A 228 26.24 8.60 9.24
C VAL A 228 26.34 7.58 10.38
N GLU A 229 26.89 7.95 11.54
CA GLU A 229 27.02 7.07 12.71
C GLU A 229 25.67 6.77 13.36
N THR A 230 24.69 7.67 13.21
CA THR A 230 23.36 7.55 13.79
C THR A 230 22.28 7.31 12.73
N THR A 231 22.68 7.01 11.49
CA THR A 231 21.77 6.76 10.37
C THR A 231 21.56 5.26 10.14
N LEU A 232 20.30 4.85 10.06
CA LEU A 232 19.84 3.52 9.68
C LEU A 232 19.29 3.53 8.25
N TRP A 233 19.79 2.63 7.39
CA TRP A 233 19.41 2.54 5.99
C TRP A 233 18.45 1.37 5.77
N VAL A 234 17.24 1.67 5.31
CA VAL A 234 16.17 0.69 5.07
C VAL A 234 16.06 0.44 3.58
N VAL A 235 16.57 -0.70 3.12
CA VAL A 235 16.50 -1.08 1.70
C VAL A 235 15.22 -1.84 1.43
N ILE A 236 14.39 -1.30 0.56
CA ILE A 236 13.09 -1.87 0.21
C ILE A 236 13.10 -2.29 -1.26
N SER A 237 13.20 -3.59 -1.51
CA SER A 237 13.15 -4.16 -2.86
C SER A 237 12.68 -5.60 -2.81
N LYS A 238 11.58 -5.92 -3.52
CA LYS A 238 10.98 -7.26 -3.50
C LYS A 238 11.95 -8.33 -4.00
N SER A 239 12.57 -8.12 -5.14
CA SER A 239 13.54 -9.06 -5.75
C SER A 239 14.97 -8.83 -5.29
N TYR A 240 15.26 -7.66 -4.72
CA TYR A 240 16.61 -7.19 -4.42
C TYR A 240 17.56 -7.19 -5.65
N THR A 241 16.97 -6.98 -6.84
CA THR A 241 17.68 -6.95 -8.14
C THR A 241 17.36 -5.72 -8.97
N THR A 242 16.53 -4.81 -8.47
CA THR A 242 16.20 -3.56 -9.17
C THR A 242 17.47 -2.73 -9.31
N ALA A 243 17.90 -2.47 -10.56
CA ALA A 243 19.20 -1.87 -10.87
C ALA A 243 19.44 -0.54 -10.13
N GLU A 244 18.43 0.35 -10.14
CA GLU A 244 18.51 1.64 -9.50
C GLU A 244 18.61 1.54 -7.97
N THR A 245 17.84 0.62 -7.36
CA THR A 245 17.93 0.38 -5.92
C THR A 245 19.30 -0.15 -5.55
N MET A 246 19.85 -1.09 -6.34
CA MET A 246 21.17 -1.67 -6.08
C MET A 246 22.31 -0.67 -6.30
N ALA A 247 22.19 0.25 -7.26
CA ALA A 247 23.13 1.34 -7.44
C ALA A 247 23.21 2.22 -6.18
N ASN A 248 22.06 2.62 -5.64
CA ASN A 248 21.99 3.38 -4.39
C ASN A 248 22.55 2.60 -3.20
N VAL A 249 22.22 1.31 -3.08
CA VAL A 249 22.76 0.44 -2.01
C VAL A 249 24.28 0.36 -2.09
N HIS A 250 24.83 0.17 -3.28
CA HIS A 250 26.30 0.12 -3.47
C HIS A 250 26.96 1.43 -3.08
N GLN A 251 26.43 2.55 -3.55
CA GLN A 251 26.91 3.88 -3.22
C GLN A 251 26.92 4.13 -1.70
N VAL A 252 25.80 3.82 -1.03
CA VAL A 252 25.69 4.00 0.43
C VAL A 252 26.63 3.09 1.19
N ARG A 253 26.78 1.81 0.78
CA ARG A 253 27.74 0.88 1.41
C ARG A 253 29.17 1.39 1.31
N THR A 254 29.56 1.93 0.16
CA THR A 254 30.87 2.54 -0.04
C THR A 254 31.04 3.76 0.86
N PHE A 255 30.07 4.67 0.89
CA PHE A 255 30.08 5.84 1.76
C PHE A 255 30.26 5.50 3.24
N ILE A 256 29.54 4.50 3.76
CA ILE A 256 29.65 4.05 5.16
C ILE A 256 31.05 3.50 5.43
N LYS A 257 31.61 2.67 4.51
CA LYS A 257 32.96 2.12 4.64
C LYS A 257 34.05 3.20 4.64
N GLU A 258 33.93 4.21 3.79
CA GLU A 258 34.84 5.38 3.75
C GLU A 258 34.85 6.17 5.05
N LYS A 259 33.76 6.11 5.82
CA LYS A 259 33.70 6.69 7.17
C LYS A 259 34.21 5.75 8.27
N GLY A 260 34.76 4.59 7.92
CA GLY A 260 35.29 3.62 8.86
C GLY A 260 34.22 2.80 9.61
N LEU A 261 32.97 2.80 9.14
CA LEU A 261 31.85 2.09 9.77
C LEU A 261 31.57 0.74 9.10
N ASP A 262 30.96 -0.17 9.85
CA ASP A 262 30.52 -1.47 9.34
C ASP A 262 29.11 -1.36 8.75
N PRO A 263 28.92 -1.49 7.41
CA PRO A 263 27.59 -1.46 6.80
C PRO A 263 26.61 -2.49 7.38
N ALA A 264 27.05 -3.63 7.85
CA ALA A 264 26.19 -4.65 8.44
C ALA A 264 25.41 -4.14 9.67
N LYS A 265 25.96 -3.15 10.36
CA LYS A 265 25.37 -2.51 11.54
C LYS A 265 24.51 -1.27 11.23
N HIS A 266 24.36 -0.92 9.96
CA HIS A 266 23.62 0.28 9.53
C HIS A 266 22.55 -0.02 8.48
N PHE A 267 22.47 -1.28 7.99
CA PHE A 267 21.46 -1.66 7.02
C PHE A 267 20.43 -2.62 7.61
N LEU A 268 19.20 -2.44 7.17
CA LEU A 268 18.17 -3.47 7.25
C LEU A 268 17.47 -3.61 5.88
N THR A 269 16.85 -4.76 5.63
CA THR A 269 16.19 -5.05 4.38
C THR A 269 14.71 -5.34 4.57
N VAL A 270 13.91 -4.90 3.60
CA VAL A 270 12.51 -5.31 3.43
C VAL A 270 12.40 -5.92 2.04
N THR A 271 12.30 -7.26 1.97
CA THR A 271 12.48 -8.00 0.73
C THR A 271 11.71 -9.33 0.73
N SER A 272 11.67 -10.05 -0.38
CA SER A 272 11.10 -11.40 -0.41
C SER A 272 12.01 -12.39 0.31
N LYS A 273 11.42 -13.35 0.99
CA LYS A 273 12.15 -14.44 1.64
C LYS A 273 13.03 -15.19 0.63
N GLY A 274 14.30 -15.40 0.97
CA GLY A 274 15.27 -16.07 0.11
C GLY A 274 15.80 -15.23 -1.06
N SER A 275 15.50 -13.92 -1.10
CA SER A 275 16.12 -13.00 -2.05
C SER A 275 17.57 -12.70 -1.66
N PRO A 276 18.39 -12.10 -2.56
CA PRO A 276 19.74 -11.68 -2.20
C PRO A 276 19.83 -10.70 -1.02
N GLY A 277 18.74 -9.98 -0.70
CA GLY A 277 18.65 -9.10 0.47
C GLY A 277 18.36 -9.85 1.79
N ASP A 278 18.02 -11.11 1.71
CA ASP A 278 17.76 -12.02 2.84
C ASP A 278 18.87 -13.09 2.96
N ASP A 279 19.97 -12.95 2.19
CA ASP A 279 21.08 -13.90 2.19
C ASP A 279 22.01 -13.62 3.39
N PRO A 280 22.29 -14.62 4.26
CA PRO A 280 23.26 -14.51 5.35
C PRO A 280 24.68 -14.09 4.93
N LYS A 281 25.04 -14.28 3.65
CA LYS A 281 26.32 -13.81 3.08
C LYS A 281 26.37 -12.28 2.95
N ASN A 282 25.24 -11.60 3.01
CA ASN A 282 25.10 -10.15 3.01
C ASN A 282 24.54 -9.67 4.35
N PRO A 283 25.32 -9.70 5.43
CA PRO A 283 24.82 -9.44 6.77
C PRO A 283 24.22 -8.02 6.88
N VAL A 284 23.07 -7.95 7.56
CA VAL A 284 22.35 -6.73 7.90
C VAL A 284 21.81 -6.86 9.33
N LEU A 285 21.38 -5.75 9.95
CA LEU A 285 20.80 -5.77 11.29
C LEU A 285 19.55 -6.63 11.40
N ALA A 286 18.68 -6.55 10.40
CA ALA A 286 17.46 -7.34 10.30
C ALA A 286 16.96 -7.42 8.85
N SER A 287 16.23 -8.48 8.53
CA SER A 287 15.50 -8.64 7.27
C SER A 287 14.02 -8.89 7.56
N PHE A 288 13.14 -8.11 6.92
CA PHE A 288 11.68 -8.24 7.04
C PHE A 288 11.08 -8.69 5.71
N HIS A 289 10.12 -9.61 5.78
CA HIS A 289 9.64 -10.25 4.57
C HIS A 289 8.43 -9.55 3.95
N MET A 290 8.50 -9.39 2.63
CA MET A 290 7.38 -8.99 1.80
C MET A 290 6.58 -10.22 1.35
N PHE A 291 5.27 -10.06 1.24
CA PHE A 291 4.38 -11.09 0.72
C PHE A 291 4.15 -10.93 -0.78
N ASP A 292 4.15 -12.05 -1.50
CA ASP A 292 3.91 -12.07 -2.95
C ASP A 292 2.52 -11.58 -3.33
N PHE A 293 1.55 -11.81 -2.46
CA PHE A 293 0.16 -11.42 -2.65
C PHE A 293 -0.12 -9.93 -2.36
N ILE A 294 0.90 -9.11 -2.10
CA ILE A 294 0.76 -7.66 -1.95
C ILE A 294 1.53 -6.94 -3.05
N GLY A 295 0.80 -6.22 -3.91
CA GLY A 295 1.37 -5.40 -4.98
C GLY A 295 1.99 -4.11 -4.46
N GLY A 296 3.02 -3.58 -5.16
CA GLY A 296 3.76 -2.39 -4.74
C GLY A 296 2.90 -1.17 -4.43
N ARG A 297 1.85 -0.90 -5.24
CA ARG A 297 0.94 0.26 -5.05
C ARG A 297 0.11 0.21 -3.77
N TYR A 298 -0.04 -0.97 -3.15
CA TYR A 298 -0.82 -1.20 -1.93
C TYR A 298 0.05 -1.72 -0.78
N SER A 299 1.38 -1.55 -0.88
CA SER A 299 2.33 -2.18 0.04
C SER A 299 2.59 -1.39 1.33
N VAL A 300 2.17 -0.14 1.43
CA VAL A 300 2.42 0.71 2.61
C VAL A 300 1.87 0.10 3.91
N THR A 301 0.82 -0.72 3.83
CA THR A 301 0.22 -1.43 4.97
C THR A 301 0.91 -2.76 5.31
N SER A 302 1.96 -3.14 4.57
CA SER A 302 2.81 -4.31 4.82
C SER A 302 4.14 -3.91 5.49
N ALA A 303 5.12 -4.80 5.52
CA ALA A 303 6.46 -4.49 6.00
C ALA A 303 7.12 -3.30 5.26
N VAL A 304 6.72 -3.03 4.02
CA VAL A 304 7.23 -1.92 3.18
C VAL A 304 7.02 -0.56 3.86
N GLY A 305 5.82 -0.29 4.36
CA GLY A 305 5.57 0.90 5.16
C GLY A 305 5.76 0.63 6.66
N GLY A 306 5.48 -0.60 7.08
CA GLY A 306 5.50 -0.99 8.49
C GLY A 306 6.83 -0.73 9.18
N VAL A 307 7.93 -1.10 8.56
CA VAL A 307 9.28 -0.90 9.13
C VAL A 307 9.61 0.60 9.24
N PRO A 308 9.67 1.37 8.14
CA PRO A 308 10.09 2.77 8.22
C PRO A 308 9.08 3.66 8.96
N LEU A 309 7.77 3.46 8.77
CA LEU A 309 6.76 4.25 9.47
C LEU A 309 6.72 3.95 10.97
N SER A 310 6.96 2.71 11.39
CA SER A 310 7.04 2.39 12.82
C SER A 310 8.30 2.98 13.47
N LEU A 311 9.42 3.04 12.76
CA LEU A 311 10.62 3.74 13.23
C LEU A 311 10.36 5.25 13.39
N TYR A 312 9.61 5.84 12.46
CA TYR A 312 9.33 7.28 12.43
C TYR A 312 8.20 7.72 13.36
N LEU A 313 7.05 7.02 13.32
CA LEU A 313 5.84 7.38 14.06
C LEU A 313 5.72 6.67 15.41
N GLY A 314 6.44 5.56 15.61
CA GLY A 314 6.18 4.57 16.63
C GLY A 314 5.22 3.48 16.14
N TYR A 315 5.45 2.21 16.60
CA TYR A 315 4.66 1.07 16.14
C TYR A 315 3.17 1.19 16.44
N ASP A 316 2.81 1.68 17.63
CA ASP A 316 1.40 1.77 18.03
C ASP A 316 0.59 2.73 17.13
N ARG A 317 1.21 3.82 16.65
CA ARG A 317 0.58 4.72 15.67
C ARG A 317 0.48 4.10 14.29
N PHE A 318 1.50 3.33 13.88
CA PHE A 318 1.42 2.56 12.64
C PHE A 318 0.30 1.50 12.73
N GLU A 319 0.16 0.78 13.84
CA GLU A 319 -0.93 -0.18 14.02
C GLU A 319 -2.30 0.52 14.00
N LEU A 320 -2.42 1.70 14.61
CA LEU A 320 -3.64 2.51 14.56
C LEU A 320 -3.97 2.95 13.12
N PHE A 321 -2.97 3.30 12.32
CA PHE A 321 -3.13 3.60 10.90
C PHE A 321 -3.64 2.38 10.10
N LEU A 322 -3.26 1.16 10.48
CA LEU A 322 -3.76 -0.06 9.83
C LEU A 322 -5.24 -0.33 10.15
N LYS A 323 -5.73 0.01 11.33
CA LYS A 323 -7.13 -0.16 11.80
C LYS A 323 -8.04 0.88 11.18
#